data_f5ba3f0e64c798cc8860901bc8391bef
#
_entry.id   f5ba3f0e64c798cc8860901bc8391bef
#
_cell.length_a   1.000
_cell.length_b   1.000
_cell.length_c   1.000
_cell.angle_alpha   90.00
_cell.angle_beta   90.00
_cell.angle_gamma   90.00
#
_symmetry.space_group_name_H-M   'P 1'
#
loop_
_entity.id
_entity.type
_entity.pdbx_description
1 polymer ?
#
loop_
_entity_poly.entity_id
_entity_poly.type
_entity_poly.pdbx_seq_one_letter_code
_entity_poly.pdbx_strand_id
1 'polypeptide(L)' 'MGNVFRVRPARVKRVNGQVLTPDMEITVTTQSYTSDPFYNGAKEIQEQYMRMYKFDYKKSNCSKYDFEFKKIG' A
#
# COMPACT_ATOMS: atom_id res chain seq x y z
N MET A 1 -12.75 -16.68 -0.95
CA MET A 1 -12.03 -15.87 0.03
C MET A 1 -10.83 -15.21 -0.60
N GLY A 2 -10.51 -13.99 -0.20
CA GLY A 2 -9.37 -13.28 -0.72
C GLY A 2 -8.08 -13.61 0.01
N ASN A 3 -6.99 -13.08 -0.49
CA ASN A 3 -5.70 -13.10 0.19
C ASN A 3 -5.57 -11.88 1.07
N VAL A 4 -4.93 -12.02 2.22
CA VAL A 4 -4.67 -10.89 3.12
C VAL A 4 -3.19 -10.58 3.08
N PHE A 5 -2.86 -9.32 2.84
CA PHE A 5 -1.49 -8.85 2.77
C PHE A 5 -1.24 -7.74 3.78
N ARG A 6 -0.06 -7.75 4.37
CA ARG A 6 0.43 -6.64 5.16
C ARG A 6 1.40 -5.86 4.28
N VAL A 7 1.16 -4.57 4.15
CA VAL A 7 1.94 -3.70 3.27
C VAL A 7 2.51 -2.55 4.09
N ARG A 8 3.78 -2.24 3.89
CA ARG A 8 4.42 -1.10 4.53
C ARG A 8 5.43 -0.47 3.59
N PRO A 9 5.73 0.83 3.74
CA PRO A 9 6.78 1.46 2.97
C PRO A 9 8.13 0.82 3.27
N ALA A 10 8.94 0.63 2.23
CA ALA A 10 10.27 0.06 2.39
C ALA A 10 11.28 1.08 2.92
N ARG A 11 10.98 2.37 2.72
CA ARG A 11 11.88 3.47 3.11
C ARG A 11 11.06 4.75 3.24
N VAL A 12 11.69 5.79 3.79
CA VAL A 12 11.06 7.09 3.88
C VAL A 12 10.99 7.73 2.50
N LYS A 13 9.82 8.28 2.17
CA LYS A 13 9.61 9.00 0.91
C LYS A 13 8.88 10.31 1.20
N ARG A 14 9.38 11.41 0.67
CA ARG A 14 8.78 12.72 0.83
C ARG A 14 8.49 13.30 -0.55
N VAL A 15 7.21 13.50 -0.84
CA VAL A 15 6.77 13.99 -2.15
C VAL A 15 5.55 14.88 -1.95
N ASN A 16 5.56 16.04 -2.59
CA ASN A 16 4.42 16.97 -2.63
C ASN A 16 3.85 17.31 -1.23
N GLY A 17 4.74 17.52 -0.27
CA GLY A 17 4.33 17.85 1.08
C GLY A 17 3.81 16.67 1.90
N GLN A 18 3.86 15.48 1.36
CA GLN A 18 3.46 14.28 2.06
C GLN A 18 4.68 13.46 2.46
N VAL A 19 4.58 12.75 3.58
CA VAL A 19 5.66 11.91 4.10
C VAL A 19 5.16 10.49 4.26
N LEU A 20 5.91 9.54 3.71
CA LEU A 20 5.65 8.12 3.83
C LEU A 20 6.80 7.49 4.60
N THR A 21 6.47 6.77 5.69
CA THR A 21 7.50 6.17 6.54
C THR A 21 7.22 4.67 6.71
N PRO A 22 8.26 3.85 7.03
CA PRO A 22 8.07 2.41 7.16
C PRO A 22 7.10 1.95 8.24
N ASP A 23 6.80 2.81 9.21
CA ASP A 23 5.83 2.49 10.25
C ASP A 23 4.37 2.72 9.83
N MET A 24 4.15 3.24 8.64
CA MET A 24 2.80 3.43 8.10
C MET A 24 2.30 2.14 7.44
N GLU A 25 2.11 1.12 8.25
CA GLU A 25 1.69 -0.20 7.78
C GLU A 25 0.18 -0.26 7.58
N ILE A 26 -0.24 -0.99 6.55
CA ILE A 26 -1.65 -1.25 6.29
C ILE A 26 -1.88 -2.74 6.06
N THR A 27 -3.13 -3.17 6.18
CA THR A 27 -3.55 -4.52 5.84
C THR A 27 -4.62 -4.43 4.75
N VAL A 28 -4.44 -5.19 3.68
CA VAL A 28 -5.40 -5.21 2.57
C VAL A 28 -5.84 -6.63 2.27
N THR A 29 -7.10 -6.77 1.86
CA THR A 29 -7.65 -8.03 1.40
C THR A 29 -7.87 -7.94 -0.11
N THR A 30 -7.33 -8.89 -0.85
CA THR A 30 -7.40 -8.90 -2.31
C THR A 30 -8.19 -10.11 -2.80
N GLN A 31 -8.41 -10.17 -4.11
CA GLN A 31 -9.06 -11.33 -4.72
C GLN A 31 -8.18 -12.58 -4.58
N SER A 32 -8.82 -13.76 -4.50
CA SER A 32 -8.11 -15.00 -4.25
C SER A 32 -7.12 -15.40 -5.35
N TYR A 33 -7.30 -14.86 -6.55
CA TYR A 33 -6.42 -15.16 -7.68
C TYR A 33 -5.19 -14.27 -7.77
N THR A 34 -5.07 -13.28 -6.89
CA THR A 34 -3.95 -12.34 -6.96
C THR A 34 -2.75 -12.84 -6.17
N SER A 35 -1.54 -12.60 -6.69
CA SER A 35 -0.31 -12.96 -6.02
C SER A 35 0.37 -11.78 -5.32
N ASP A 36 -0.10 -10.54 -5.59
CA ASP A 36 0.41 -9.38 -4.88
C ASP A 36 -0.71 -8.33 -4.74
N PRO A 37 -0.59 -7.44 -3.73
CA PRO A 37 -1.65 -6.47 -3.45
C PRO A 37 -1.65 -5.24 -4.36
N PHE A 38 -0.74 -5.15 -5.30
CA PHE A 38 -0.62 -3.99 -6.20
C PHE A 38 -1.33 -4.18 -7.53
N TYR A 39 -2.13 -5.22 -7.65
CA TYR A 39 -2.91 -5.44 -8.86
C TYR A 39 -3.94 -4.32 -9.05
N ASN A 40 -4.42 -4.16 -10.26
CA ASN A 40 -5.49 -3.21 -10.57
C ASN A 40 -5.17 -1.78 -10.09
N GLY A 41 -3.93 -1.34 -10.32
CA GLY A 41 -3.52 0.01 -9.95
C GLY A 41 -3.39 0.24 -8.45
N ALA A 42 -3.26 -0.81 -7.67
CA ALA A 42 -3.13 -0.73 -6.23
C ALA A 42 -4.32 -0.04 -5.56
N LYS A 43 -5.52 -0.29 -6.05
CA LYS A 43 -6.72 0.38 -5.59
C LYS A 43 -6.97 0.21 -4.08
N GLU A 44 -6.84 -1.02 -3.58
CA GLU A 44 -7.06 -1.30 -2.17
C GLU A 44 -6.03 -0.60 -1.30
N ILE A 45 -4.78 -0.55 -1.76
CA ILE A 45 -3.70 0.12 -1.04
C ILE A 45 -3.94 1.62 -1.00
N GLN A 46 -4.35 2.22 -2.13
CA GLN A 46 -4.67 3.64 -2.18
C GLN A 46 -5.77 4.01 -1.19
N GLU A 47 -6.83 3.21 -1.13
CA GLU A 47 -7.95 3.46 -0.22
C GLU A 47 -7.53 3.37 1.24
N GLN A 48 -6.72 2.38 1.59
CA GLN A 48 -6.27 2.21 2.97
C GLN A 48 -5.36 3.34 3.42
N TYR A 49 -4.43 3.76 2.57
CA TYR A 49 -3.56 4.88 2.93
C TYR A 49 -4.32 6.20 3.07
N MET A 50 -5.30 6.42 2.23
CA MET A 50 -6.14 7.61 2.36
C MET A 50 -6.97 7.57 3.65
N ARG A 51 -7.54 6.41 3.97
CA ARG A 51 -8.37 6.24 5.16
C ARG A 51 -7.58 6.36 6.45
N MET A 52 -6.45 5.67 6.53
CA MET A 52 -5.70 5.57 7.79
C MET A 52 -4.74 6.72 8.03
N TYR A 53 -4.13 7.23 6.97
CA TYR A 53 -3.06 8.22 7.09
C TYR A 53 -3.32 9.49 6.31
N LYS A 54 -4.41 9.57 5.58
CA LYS A 54 -4.75 10.68 4.67
C LYS A 54 -3.61 10.94 3.67
N PHE A 55 -2.95 9.87 3.27
CA PHE A 55 -1.84 9.92 2.33
C PHE A 55 -2.36 9.64 0.93
N ASP A 56 -2.03 10.51 -0.02
CA ASP A 56 -2.45 10.35 -1.41
C ASP A 56 -1.39 9.61 -2.20
N TYR A 57 -1.64 8.33 -2.44
CA TYR A 57 -0.74 7.44 -3.15
C TYR A 57 -0.45 7.93 -4.58
N LYS A 58 -1.49 8.34 -5.31
CA LYS A 58 -1.34 8.77 -6.70
C LYS A 58 -0.54 10.07 -6.83
N LYS A 59 -0.86 11.06 -6.00
CA LYS A 59 -0.16 12.35 -6.03
C LYS A 59 1.30 12.22 -5.64
N SER A 60 1.64 11.18 -4.90
CA SER A 60 3.01 10.97 -4.44
C SER A 60 3.81 10.11 -5.40
N ASN A 61 3.25 9.75 -6.55
CA ASN A 61 3.93 8.91 -7.55
C ASN A 61 4.47 7.61 -6.96
N CYS A 62 3.72 7.00 -6.05
CA CYS A 62 4.13 5.76 -5.43
C CYS A 62 3.97 4.58 -6.40
N SER A 63 4.81 3.56 -6.19
CA SER A 63 4.73 2.31 -6.93
C SER A 63 5.01 1.17 -5.97
N LYS A 64 4.83 -0.06 -6.45
CA LYS A 64 5.09 -1.22 -5.60
C LYS A 64 6.54 -1.31 -5.13
N TYR A 65 7.46 -0.66 -5.83
CA TYR A 65 8.88 -0.65 -5.46
C TYR A 65 9.18 0.22 -4.24
N ASP A 66 8.23 1.08 -3.86
CA ASP A 66 8.35 1.90 -2.65
C ASP A 66 7.88 1.16 -1.40
N PHE A 67 7.35 -0.04 -1.56
CA PHE A 67 6.71 -0.79 -0.48
C PHE A 67 7.24 -2.20 -0.36
N GLU A 68 7.08 -2.77 0.83
CA GLU A 68 7.25 -4.18 1.08
C GLU A 68 5.89 -4.77 1.43
N PHE A 69 5.64 -6.00 1.04
CA PHE A 69 4.40 -6.66 1.40
C PHE A 69 4.64 -8.12 1.74
N LYS A 70 3.74 -8.66 2.57
CA LYS A 70 3.80 -10.05 2.98
C LYS A 70 2.39 -10.61 3.03
N LYS A 71 2.20 -11.78 2.45
CA LYS A 71 0.92 -12.49 2.54
C LYS A 71 0.78 -13.10 3.92
N ILE A 72 -0.30 -12.79 4.62
CA ILE A 72 -0.54 -13.25 5.99
C ILE A 72 -1.82 -14.07 6.12
N GLY A 73 -2.60 -14.16 5.09
CA GLY A 73 -3.82 -14.96 5.15
C GLY A 73 -4.41 -15.32 3.82
#